data_8ae5acd2e8d7d4fc592dcdec2ed15f2d
#
_entry.id   8ae5acd2e8d7d4fc592dcdec2ed15f2d
#
_cell.length_a   1.000
_cell.length_b   1.000
_cell.length_c   1.000
_cell.angle_alpha   90.00
_cell.angle_beta   90.00
_cell.angle_gamma   90.00
#
_symmetry.space_group_name_H-M   'P 1'
#
loop_
_entity.id
_entity.type
_entity.pdbx_description
1 polymer ?
#
loop_
_entity_poly.entity_id
_entity_poly.type
_entity_poly.pdbx_seq_one_letter_code
_entity_poly.pdbx_strand_id
1 'polypeptide(L)'
;GASVVPIDAGPYRPLLRGRIYARLLNLAMERLRNGSSVVLDATFSESRWRRSAIQLADDLKTDIVFAHCVCSTATLKRRLAMRDTSPGASDARLFHLDEMQKRYEGFDSHPKDTYLRIDTDQTVESCLHILLSGAHALKTNQAERIAGRLRCQGRSE
;
A
#
# COMPACT_ATOMS: atom_id res chain seq x y z
N GLY A 1 -12.71 -30.67 1.69
CA GLY A 1 -12.43 -29.71 2.73
C GLY A 1 -11.25 -28.88 2.33
N ALA A 2 -11.40 -27.54 2.24
CA ALA A 2 -10.28 -26.65 2.01
C ALA A 2 -9.29 -26.80 3.17
N SER A 3 -8.06 -27.16 2.87
CA SER A 3 -6.99 -27.29 3.86
C SER A 3 -6.73 -25.90 4.45
N VAL A 4 -6.94 -25.75 5.76
CA VAL A 4 -6.62 -24.53 6.49
C VAL A 4 -5.10 -24.39 6.56
N VAL A 5 -4.54 -23.51 5.76
CA VAL A 5 -3.10 -23.23 5.76
C VAL A 5 -2.82 -22.18 6.83
N PRO A 6 -1.98 -22.47 7.86
CA PRO A 6 -1.58 -21.46 8.85
C PRO A 6 -0.89 -20.27 8.19
N ILE A 7 -1.01 -19.09 8.82
CA ILE A 7 -0.46 -17.82 8.26
C ILE A 7 1.07 -17.84 8.11
N ASP A 8 1.76 -18.76 8.77
CA ASP A 8 3.21 -18.99 8.63
C ASP A 8 3.56 -20.17 7.72
N ALA A 9 2.58 -20.76 7.05
CA ALA A 9 2.74 -21.83 6.08
C ALA A 9 2.36 -21.36 4.68
N GLY A 10 2.84 -22.03 3.64
CA GLY A 10 2.54 -21.66 2.26
C GLY A 10 3.05 -20.27 1.89
N PRO A 11 2.25 -19.46 1.16
CA PRO A 11 2.66 -18.14 0.66
C PRO A 11 2.91 -17.08 1.75
N TYR A 12 2.47 -17.32 2.98
CA TYR A 12 2.62 -16.38 4.10
C TYR A 12 3.92 -16.53 4.89
N ARG A 13 4.80 -17.47 4.54
CA ARG A 13 6.11 -17.61 5.18
C ARG A 13 6.93 -16.32 5.04
N PRO A 14 7.63 -15.85 6.11
CA PRO A 14 8.38 -14.59 6.08
C PRO A 14 9.40 -14.50 4.92
N LEU A 15 10.12 -15.58 4.63
CA LEU A 15 11.08 -15.64 3.52
C LEU A 15 10.40 -15.52 2.15
N LEU A 16 9.24 -16.18 1.97
CA LEU A 16 8.50 -16.11 0.71
C LEU A 16 7.89 -14.73 0.53
N ARG A 17 7.35 -14.14 1.59
CA ARG A 17 6.83 -12.77 1.58
C ARG A 17 7.90 -11.77 1.14
N GLY A 18 9.13 -11.88 1.66
CA GLY A 18 10.26 -11.06 1.23
C GLY A 18 10.53 -11.17 -0.28
N ARG A 19 10.53 -12.39 -0.82
CA ARG A 19 10.70 -12.63 -2.27
C ARG A 19 9.55 -12.02 -3.10
N ILE A 20 8.31 -12.13 -2.62
CA ILE A 20 7.13 -11.54 -3.29
C ILE A 20 7.28 -10.02 -3.36
N TYR A 21 7.57 -9.33 -2.24
CA TYR A 21 7.75 -7.89 -2.24
C TYR A 21 8.95 -7.44 -3.09
N ALA A 22 10.08 -8.15 -3.02
CA ALA A 22 11.24 -7.87 -3.87
C ALA A 22 10.86 -7.98 -5.36
N ARG A 23 10.14 -9.03 -5.76
CA ARG A 23 9.68 -9.19 -7.14
C ARG A 23 8.69 -8.11 -7.55
N LEU A 24 7.75 -7.75 -6.67
CA LEU A 24 6.78 -6.68 -6.90
C LEU A 24 7.46 -5.34 -7.17
N LEU A 25 8.43 -4.97 -6.33
CA LEU A 25 9.18 -3.71 -6.47
C LEU A 25 10.09 -3.72 -7.69
N ASN A 26 10.70 -4.84 -8.05
CA ASN A 26 11.49 -4.96 -9.28
C ASN A 26 10.64 -4.76 -10.53
N LEU A 27 9.43 -5.35 -10.59
CA LEU A 27 8.50 -5.13 -11.69
C LEU A 27 8.05 -3.67 -11.76
N ALA A 28 7.80 -3.05 -10.61
CA ALA A 28 7.49 -1.62 -10.54
C ALA A 28 8.63 -0.76 -11.10
N MET A 29 9.86 -1.04 -10.68
CA MET A 29 11.05 -0.34 -11.15
C MET A 29 11.19 -0.41 -12.68
N GLU A 30 11.02 -1.59 -13.28
CA GLU A 30 11.08 -1.78 -14.74
C GLU A 30 10.04 -0.91 -15.45
N ARG A 31 8.80 -0.87 -14.96
CA ARG A 31 7.73 -0.08 -15.56
C ARG A 31 7.92 1.42 -15.39
N LEU A 32 8.32 1.85 -14.18
CA LEU A 32 8.59 3.25 -13.89
C LEU A 32 9.74 3.81 -14.74
N ARG A 33 10.83 3.03 -14.94
CA ARG A 33 11.94 3.43 -15.83
C ARG A 33 11.53 3.61 -17.28
N ASN A 34 10.49 2.89 -17.71
CA ASN A 34 9.91 3.04 -19.03
C ASN A 34 8.83 4.15 -19.13
N GLY A 35 8.74 5.02 -18.10
CA GLY A 35 7.80 6.15 -18.06
C GLY A 35 6.35 5.79 -17.76
N SER A 36 6.07 4.55 -17.34
CA SER A 36 4.71 4.13 -16.97
C SER A 36 4.40 4.43 -15.52
N SER A 37 3.15 4.79 -15.22
CA SER A 37 2.64 4.77 -13.84
C SER A 37 2.30 3.33 -13.44
N VAL A 38 2.45 3.01 -12.15
CA VAL A 38 2.17 1.68 -11.60
C VAL A 38 1.25 1.75 -10.39
N VAL A 39 0.42 0.74 -10.23
CA VAL A 39 -0.36 0.49 -9.02
C VAL A 39 0.13 -0.84 -8.42
N LEU A 40 0.53 -0.82 -7.16
CA LEU A 40 0.96 -1.99 -6.41
C LEU A 40 -0.18 -2.40 -5.47
N ASP A 41 -0.86 -3.50 -5.78
CA ASP A 41 -1.90 -4.07 -4.92
C ASP A 41 -1.27 -5.11 -3.98
N ALA A 42 -1.06 -4.72 -2.73
CA ALA A 42 -0.54 -5.58 -1.68
C ALA A 42 -0.92 -5.02 -0.30
N THR A 43 -0.83 -5.84 0.75
CA THR A 43 -1.22 -5.42 2.10
C THR A 43 -0.33 -4.34 2.69
N PHE A 44 0.95 -4.28 2.33
CA PHE A 44 1.95 -3.35 2.90
C PHE A 44 1.83 -3.19 4.43
N SER A 45 1.47 -4.28 5.11
CA SER A 45 1.21 -4.30 6.56
C SER A 45 2.43 -3.98 7.41
N GLU A 46 3.63 -4.27 6.92
CA GLU A 46 4.90 -4.02 7.60
C GLU A 46 5.56 -2.74 7.05
N SER A 47 6.04 -1.88 7.94
CA SER A 47 6.64 -0.59 7.58
C SER A 47 7.89 -0.72 6.70
N ARG A 48 8.64 -1.83 6.83
CA ARG A 48 9.82 -2.10 6.00
C ARG A 48 9.49 -2.12 4.50
N TRP A 49 8.35 -2.71 4.11
CA TRP A 49 7.98 -2.76 2.69
C TRP A 49 7.53 -1.41 2.15
N ARG A 50 6.85 -0.61 3.00
CA ARG A 50 6.51 0.77 2.67
C ARG A 50 7.75 1.63 2.49
N ARG A 51 8.75 1.51 3.40
CA ARG A 51 10.05 2.19 3.26
C ARG A 51 10.78 1.78 1.98
N SER A 52 10.77 0.49 1.63
CA SER A 52 11.38 0.03 0.37
C SER A 52 10.70 0.63 -0.86
N ALA A 53 9.38 0.78 -0.83
CA ALA A 53 8.65 1.42 -1.93
C ALA A 53 8.94 2.94 -2.01
N ILE A 54 9.04 3.63 -0.87
CA ILE A 54 9.44 5.05 -0.82
C ILE A 54 10.86 5.21 -1.37
N GLN A 55 11.80 4.38 -0.93
CA GLN A 55 13.18 4.44 -1.42
C GLN A 55 13.25 4.25 -2.93
N LEU A 56 12.49 3.29 -3.48
CA LEU A 56 12.40 3.10 -4.94
C LEU A 56 11.87 4.35 -5.65
N ALA A 57 10.86 5.00 -5.09
CA ALA A 57 10.31 6.24 -5.66
C ALA A 57 11.32 7.38 -5.62
N ASP A 58 12.04 7.54 -4.51
CA ASP A 58 13.10 8.54 -4.34
C ASP A 58 14.25 8.31 -5.33
N ASP A 59 14.72 7.06 -5.47
CA ASP A 59 15.80 6.68 -6.39
C ASP A 59 15.44 6.97 -7.86
N LEU A 60 14.18 6.80 -8.22
CA LEU A 60 13.66 7.04 -9.57
C LEU A 60 13.10 8.46 -9.75
N LYS A 61 13.12 9.30 -8.71
CA LYS A 61 12.57 10.67 -8.71
C LYS A 61 11.10 10.71 -9.18
N THR A 62 10.31 9.76 -8.69
CA THR A 62 8.88 9.64 -9.00
C THR A 62 8.03 9.84 -7.76
N ASP A 63 6.80 10.28 -7.93
CA ASP A 63 5.85 10.43 -6.84
C ASP A 63 5.36 9.06 -6.36
N ILE A 64 5.05 8.98 -5.06
CA ILE A 64 4.41 7.81 -4.44
C ILE A 64 3.25 8.24 -3.56
N VAL A 65 2.15 7.48 -3.61
CA VAL A 65 1.00 7.65 -2.73
C VAL A 65 0.55 6.29 -2.23
N PHE A 66 0.38 6.15 -0.93
CA PHE A 66 -0.24 4.98 -0.31
C PHE A 66 -1.74 5.22 -0.11
N ALA A 67 -2.56 4.43 -0.77
CA ALA A 67 -4.00 4.37 -0.54
C ALA A 67 -4.30 3.34 0.57
N HIS A 68 -4.45 3.80 1.81
CA HIS A 68 -4.76 2.95 2.95
C HIS A 68 -6.26 2.72 3.05
N CYS A 69 -6.72 1.62 2.49
CA CYS A 69 -8.12 1.22 2.56
C CYS A 69 -8.46 0.67 3.95
N VAL A 70 -9.43 1.29 4.60
CA VAL A 70 -9.95 0.89 5.91
C VAL A 70 -11.45 0.61 5.82
N CYS A 71 -11.98 -0.12 6.77
CA CYS A 71 -13.43 -0.29 6.95
C CYS A 71 -13.73 -0.60 8.43
N SER A 72 -15.01 -0.57 8.78
CA SER A 72 -15.47 -1.00 10.10
C SER A 72 -15.17 -2.49 10.32
N THR A 73 -14.98 -2.88 11.60
CA THR A 73 -14.81 -4.29 11.96
C THR A 73 -15.99 -5.16 11.52
N ALA A 74 -17.20 -4.63 11.54
CA ALA A 74 -18.39 -5.32 11.08
C ALA A 74 -18.32 -5.63 9.57
N THR A 75 -17.97 -4.65 8.76
CA THR A 75 -17.79 -4.81 7.31
C THR A 75 -16.63 -5.77 7.00
N LEU A 76 -15.51 -5.67 7.72
CA LEU A 76 -14.37 -6.56 7.53
C LEU A 76 -14.76 -8.02 7.79
N LYS A 77 -15.42 -8.31 8.93
CA LYS A 77 -15.90 -9.65 9.26
C LYS A 77 -16.88 -10.19 8.22
N ARG A 78 -17.83 -9.36 7.79
CA ARG A 78 -18.79 -9.74 6.74
C ARG A 78 -18.08 -10.09 5.42
N ARG A 79 -17.13 -9.26 4.96
CA ARG A 79 -16.37 -9.51 3.73
C ARG A 79 -15.52 -10.79 3.81
N LEU A 80 -14.91 -11.07 4.96
CA LEU A 80 -14.14 -12.28 5.16
C LEU A 80 -15.05 -13.53 5.17
N ALA A 81 -16.19 -13.47 5.85
CA ALA A 81 -17.16 -14.56 5.85
C ALA A 81 -17.70 -14.87 4.44
N MET A 82 -17.96 -13.86 3.61
CA MET A 82 -18.37 -14.06 2.22
C MET A 82 -17.28 -14.75 1.38
N ARG A 83 -16.01 -14.53 1.66
CA ARG A 83 -14.89 -15.21 0.97
C ARG A 83 -14.78 -16.70 1.36
N ASP A 84 -15.23 -17.07 2.55
CA ASP A 84 -15.24 -18.48 2.96
C ASP A 84 -16.21 -19.33 2.13
N THR A 85 -17.23 -18.70 1.54
CA THR A 85 -18.24 -19.36 0.70
C THR A 85 -17.95 -19.26 -0.80
N SER A 86 -17.01 -18.41 -1.23
CA SER A 86 -16.71 -18.17 -2.65
C SER A 86 -15.20 -18.16 -2.90
N PRO A 87 -14.67 -18.96 -3.83
CA PRO A 87 -13.28 -18.93 -4.23
C PRO A 87 -12.93 -17.53 -4.77
N GLY A 88 -11.88 -16.91 -4.25
CA GLY A 88 -11.41 -15.61 -4.68
C GLY A 88 -9.88 -15.56 -4.80
N ALA A 89 -9.36 -14.46 -5.33
CA ALA A 89 -7.92 -14.26 -5.52
C ALA A 89 -7.11 -14.12 -4.21
N SER A 90 -7.79 -13.93 -3.06
CA SER A 90 -7.16 -13.77 -1.75
C SER A 90 -7.43 -14.96 -0.84
N ASP A 91 -6.36 -15.49 -0.23
CA ASP A 91 -6.45 -16.57 0.77
C ASP A 91 -6.77 -16.08 2.20
N ALA A 92 -6.99 -14.77 2.39
CA ALA A 92 -7.37 -14.21 3.68
C ALA A 92 -8.75 -14.72 4.10
N ARG A 93 -8.83 -15.28 5.30
CA ARG A 93 -10.04 -15.84 5.92
C ARG A 93 -10.26 -15.23 7.30
N LEU A 94 -11.48 -15.40 7.83
CA LEU A 94 -11.86 -14.84 9.14
C LEU A 94 -10.91 -15.29 10.27
N PHE A 95 -10.48 -16.53 10.27
CA PHE A 95 -9.58 -17.06 11.30
C PHE A 95 -8.14 -16.47 11.25
N HIS A 96 -7.76 -15.82 10.15
CA HIS A 96 -6.48 -15.10 10.06
C HIS A 96 -6.54 -13.68 10.65
N LEU A 97 -7.73 -13.14 10.95
CA LEU A 97 -7.92 -11.73 11.24
C LEU A 97 -7.08 -11.25 12.43
N ASP A 98 -7.13 -11.98 13.55
CA ASP A 98 -6.41 -11.59 14.77
C ASP A 98 -4.89 -11.55 14.55
N GLU A 99 -4.36 -12.52 13.81
CA GLU A 99 -2.94 -12.60 13.50
C GLU A 99 -2.51 -11.53 12.50
N MET A 100 -3.35 -11.22 11.53
CA MET A 100 -3.10 -10.12 10.58
C MET A 100 -3.11 -8.77 11.30
N GLN A 101 -4.02 -8.56 12.26
CA GLN A 101 -4.07 -7.34 13.06
C GLN A 101 -2.84 -7.18 13.94
N LYS A 102 -2.35 -8.25 14.58
CA LYS A 102 -1.12 -8.21 15.39
C LYS A 102 0.12 -7.85 14.58
N ARG A 103 0.17 -8.23 13.31
CA ARG A 103 1.30 -7.95 12.40
C ARG A 103 1.18 -6.61 11.69
N TYR A 104 0.05 -5.94 11.81
CA TYR A 104 -0.14 -4.67 11.16
C TYR A 104 0.61 -3.56 11.88
N GLU A 105 1.56 -2.96 11.19
CA GLU A 105 2.27 -1.76 11.64
C GLU A 105 1.59 -0.53 11.04
N GLY A 106 1.08 0.38 11.90
CA GLY A 106 0.38 1.58 11.47
C GLY A 106 1.19 2.49 10.54
N PHE A 107 0.55 3.55 10.06
CA PHE A 107 1.18 4.56 9.18
C PHE A 107 1.74 5.77 9.95
N ASP A 108 1.70 5.75 11.29
CA ASP A 108 2.01 6.91 12.14
C ASP A 108 3.43 7.47 11.95
N SER A 109 4.36 6.63 11.51
CA SER A 109 5.75 7.00 11.22
C SER A 109 6.01 7.41 9.77
N HIS A 110 4.97 7.49 8.92
CA HIS A 110 5.13 7.83 7.50
C HIS A 110 4.87 9.32 7.27
N PRO A 111 5.53 9.93 6.27
CA PRO A 111 5.22 11.30 5.88
C PRO A 111 3.75 11.43 5.49
N LYS A 112 3.05 12.40 6.09
CA LYS A 112 1.61 12.62 5.85
C LYS A 112 1.27 12.95 4.40
N ASP A 113 2.25 13.41 3.64
CA ASP A 113 2.17 13.77 2.24
C ASP A 113 2.36 12.59 1.25
N THR A 114 2.47 11.37 1.77
CA THR A 114 2.55 10.14 0.96
C THR A 114 1.38 9.19 1.17
N TYR A 115 0.36 9.60 1.94
CA TYR A 115 -0.63 8.67 2.45
C TYR A 115 -2.05 9.26 2.40
N LEU A 116 -3.00 8.47 1.89
CA LEU A 116 -4.42 8.75 1.87
C LEU A 116 -5.17 7.66 2.62
N ARG A 117 -5.96 8.03 3.61
CA ARG A 117 -6.89 7.11 4.27
C ARG A 117 -8.21 7.08 3.51
N ILE A 118 -8.61 5.89 3.04
CA ILE A 118 -9.84 5.68 2.26
C ILE A 118 -10.76 4.78 3.06
N ASP A 119 -11.91 5.31 3.46
CA ASP A 119 -12.95 4.55 4.14
C ASP A 119 -13.79 3.77 3.12
N THR A 120 -13.56 2.46 3.06
CA THR A 120 -14.24 1.56 2.12
C THR A 120 -15.60 1.04 2.64
N ASP A 121 -16.14 1.58 3.72
CA ASP A 121 -17.56 1.46 4.06
C ASP A 121 -18.42 2.35 3.15
N GLN A 122 -17.81 3.34 2.49
CA GLN A 122 -18.42 4.18 1.47
C GLN A 122 -18.58 3.44 0.13
N THR A 123 -19.26 4.08 -0.83
CA THR A 123 -19.39 3.54 -2.19
C THR A 123 -18.04 3.55 -2.93
N VAL A 124 -17.91 2.72 -3.96
CA VAL A 124 -16.72 2.67 -4.80
C VAL A 124 -16.45 4.02 -5.47
N GLU A 125 -17.51 4.70 -5.92
CA GLU A 125 -17.43 6.03 -6.55
C GLU A 125 -16.87 7.07 -5.59
N SER A 126 -17.33 7.07 -4.33
CA SER A 126 -16.81 7.95 -3.27
C SER A 126 -15.34 7.66 -2.97
N CYS A 127 -14.96 6.38 -2.87
CA CYS A 127 -13.58 5.97 -2.65
C CYS A 127 -12.66 6.41 -3.80
N LEU A 128 -13.09 6.23 -5.05
CA LEU A 128 -12.36 6.67 -6.24
C LEU A 128 -12.21 8.17 -6.30
N HIS A 129 -13.25 8.92 -5.96
CA HIS A 129 -13.18 10.39 -5.91
C HIS A 129 -12.14 10.86 -4.89
N ILE A 130 -12.15 10.30 -3.67
CA ILE A 130 -11.16 10.61 -2.63
C ILE A 130 -9.75 10.25 -3.11
N LEU A 131 -9.56 9.07 -3.72
CA LEU A 131 -8.27 8.62 -4.20
C LEU A 131 -7.72 9.56 -5.28
N LEU A 132 -8.50 9.87 -6.31
CA LEU A 132 -8.06 10.69 -7.43
C LEU A 132 -7.77 12.14 -7.02
N SER A 133 -8.68 12.75 -6.25
CA SER A 133 -8.52 14.12 -5.76
C SER A 133 -7.34 14.24 -4.78
N GLY A 134 -7.22 13.30 -3.85
CA GLY A 134 -6.15 13.29 -2.87
C GLY A 134 -4.79 13.00 -3.48
N ALA A 135 -4.69 12.07 -4.43
CA ALA A 135 -3.44 11.78 -5.13
C ALA A 135 -2.96 13.00 -5.94
N HIS A 136 -3.88 13.72 -6.58
CA HIS A 136 -3.55 14.97 -7.29
C HIS A 136 -3.01 16.04 -6.33
N ALA A 137 -3.68 16.27 -5.21
CA ALA A 137 -3.26 17.26 -4.20
C ALA A 137 -1.88 16.92 -3.61
N LEU A 138 -1.61 15.63 -3.33
CA LEU A 138 -0.31 15.19 -2.81
C LEU A 138 0.81 15.39 -3.82
N LYS A 139 0.58 15.14 -5.10
CA LYS A 139 1.55 15.40 -6.17
C LYS A 139 1.93 16.88 -6.25
N THR A 140 0.95 17.78 -6.18
CA THR A 140 1.17 19.23 -6.22
C THR A 140 2.04 19.66 -5.04
N ASN A 141 1.73 19.21 -3.82
CA ASN A 141 2.50 19.50 -2.62
C ASN A 141 3.95 18.98 -2.69
N GLN A 142 4.14 17.77 -3.23
CA GLN A 142 5.48 17.18 -3.41
C GLN A 142 6.32 17.99 -4.42
N ALA A 143 5.73 18.39 -5.54
CA ALA A 143 6.41 19.23 -6.55
C ALA A 143 6.83 20.60 -5.98
N GLU A 144 5.97 21.25 -5.19
CA GLU A 144 6.28 22.51 -4.52
C GLU A 144 7.43 22.38 -3.51
N ARG A 145 7.46 21.29 -2.75
CA ARG A 145 8.56 21.01 -1.79
C ARG A 145 9.89 20.78 -2.48
N ILE A 146 9.91 20.04 -3.59
CA ILE A 146 11.12 19.83 -4.40
C ILE A 146 11.61 21.16 -4.96
N ALA A 147 10.73 21.96 -5.54
CA ALA A 147 11.06 23.29 -6.07
C ALA A 147 11.55 24.25 -4.97
N GLY A 148 11.00 24.18 -3.75
CA GLY A 148 11.44 24.93 -2.59
C GLY A 148 12.86 24.58 -2.13
N ARG A 149 13.19 23.27 -2.07
CA ARG A 149 14.54 22.80 -1.70
C ARG A 149 15.61 23.25 -2.70
N LEU A 150 15.31 23.17 -3.99
CA LEU A 150 16.25 23.63 -5.04
C LEU A 150 16.53 25.13 -4.95
N ARG A 151 15.54 25.96 -4.61
CA ARG A 151 15.72 27.41 -4.40
C ARG A 151 16.55 27.74 -3.18
N CYS A 152 16.52 26.95 -2.12
CA CYS A 152 17.35 27.16 -0.93
C CYS A 152 18.82 26.80 -1.16
N GLN A 153 19.11 25.80 -1.98
CA GLN A 153 20.49 25.40 -2.30
C GLN A 153 21.20 26.35 -3.26
N GLY A 154 20.47 27.07 -4.12
CA GLY A 154 21.04 28.03 -5.05
C GLY A 154 21.32 29.44 -4.48
N ARG A 155 21.17 29.68 -3.16
CA ARG A 155 21.46 30.94 -2.48
C ARG A 155 22.70 30.91 -1.59
N SER A 156 23.49 29.86 -1.66
CA SER A 156 24.70 29.67 -0.82
C SER A 156 26.00 29.76 -1.62
N GLU A 157 26.00 30.51 -2.76
CA GLU A 157 27.20 30.90 -3.50
C GLU A 157 27.37 32.44 -3.48
#